data_55b58ecc6c12baa89a7a978b17cc104a
#
_entry.id   55b58ecc6c12baa89a7a978b17cc104a
#
_cell.length_a   1.000
_cell.length_b   1.000
_cell.length_c   1.000
_cell.angle_alpha   90.00
_cell.angle_beta   90.00
_cell.angle_gamma   90.00
#
_symmetry.space_group_name_H-M   'P 1'
#
loop_
_entity.id
_entity.type
_entity.pdbx_description
1 polymer ?
#
loop_
_entity_poly.entity_id
_entity_poly.type
_entity_poly.pdbx_seq_one_letter_code
_entity_poly.pdbx_strand_id
1 'polypeptide(L)'
;MRRLIAVACALGLAVASAASMPSPAQAAGTGASAKSTSVTSKRITGNVPAGKARIQSTRKKRAIVRVPARPSEGQLAGLHRSEDPLDLKSSVALVVNQDTDEVLFEKNTHAVLPIASITKLMTALVTVEANLPLDEELTVTQNEVVRANIRSNLRPGMTMTRDTALHLALMSSENRAAQLLGRTYPGGLDAFVEAMNAKARMLGMSDSHFADPTGLSPDNRSSANDLVRLVKAAYEHDVIREHSISGELALPVGRRVVRYGNTNRLTANPDWDIGLQKTGYISAAGRCLVMQAVVEGQRVVMVLLDSVGKYSRIGDAQRIRDWLATKRLGSGESSATAKPVANVPSAAKPI
;
A
#
# COMPACT_ATOMS: atom_id res chain seq x y z
N MET A 1 1.61 62.12 -11.79
CA MET A 1 2.75 62.56 -10.96
C MET A 1 3.62 61.33 -10.64
N ARG A 2 4.83 61.34 -11.18
CA ARG A 2 5.83 60.26 -11.08
C ARG A 2 6.53 60.36 -9.71
N ARG A 3 6.77 59.25 -9.03
CA ARG A 3 7.89 59.11 -8.09
C ARG A 3 8.54 57.74 -8.30
N LEU A 4 9.70 57.77 -8.96
CA LEU A 4 10.76 56.76 -8.94
C LEU A 4 11.42 56.78 -7.53
N ILE A 5 11.66 55.58 -6.99
CA ILE A 5 12.61 55.40 -5.90
C ILE A 5 13.62 54.35 -6.39
N ALA A 6 14.85 54.83 -6.59
CA ALA A 6 16.02 54.04 -6.87
C ALA A 6 16.59 53.53 -5.52
N VAL A 7 16.95 52.24 -5.44
CA VAL A 7 17.74 51.70 -4.30
C VAL A 7 19.02 51.10 -4.90
N ALA A 8 20.12 51.58 -4.31
CA ALA A 8 21.48 51.36 -4.73
C ALA A 8 22.00 49.97 -4.37
N CYS A 9 22.81 49.39 -5.31
CA CYS A 9 23.66 48.23 -5.08
C CYS A 9 24.82 48.60 -4.11
N ALA A 10 25.02 47.76 -3.07
CA ALA A 10 26.25 47.69 -2.33
C ALA A 10 26.95 46.36 -2.58
N LEU A 11 28.05 46.38 -3.34
CA LEU A 11 29.00 45.28 -3.48
C LEU A 11 29.83 45.16 -2.19
N GLY A 12 29.76 44.05 -1.51
CA GLY A 12 30.67 43.65 -0.43
C GLY A 12 31.63 42.56 -0.93
N LEU A 13 32.91 42.93 -1.11
CA LEU A 13 34.02 42.00 -1.31
C LEU A 13 34.30 41.29 0.03
N ALA A 14 34.20 39.94 0.02
CA ALA A 14 34.71 39.09 1.11
C ALA A 14 35.99 38.40 0.65
N VAL A 15 37.09 38.69 1.34
CA VAL A 15 38.42 38.13 1.14
C VAL A 15 38.46 36.71 1.68
N ALA A 16 38.84 35.74 0.83
CA ALA A 16 39.04 34.34 1.21
C ALA A 16 40.41 34.17 1.88
N SER A 17 40.44 33.79 3.17
CA SER A 17 41.65 33.33 3.86
C SER A 17 41.75 31.80 3.70
N ALA A 18 42.79 31.35 3.01
CA ALA A 18 43.17 29.93 2.91
C ALA A 18 43.90 29.51 4.18
N ALA A 19 43.30 28.58 4.93
CA ALA A 19 43.97 27.87 6.02
C ALA A 19 44.47 26.51 5.52
N SER A 20 45.80 26.37 5.49
CA SER A 20 46.53 25.11 5.17
C SER A 20 46.45 24.13 6.32
N MET A 21 45.99 22.91 6.05
CA MET A 21 46.05 21.77 6.99
C MET A 21 47.35 20.94 6.76
N PRO A 22 47.99 20.46 7.83
CA PRO A 22 49.18 19.63 7.70
C PRO A 22 48.82 18.16 7.42
N SER A 23 49.62 17.54 6.57
CA SER A 23 49.63 16.11 6.22
C SER A 23 50.16 15.28 7.40
N PRO A 24 49.58 14.10 7.73
CA PRO A 24 50.17 13.20 8.70
C PRO A 24 51.30 12.32 8.09
N ALA A 25 52.41 12.25 8.82
CA ALA A 25 53.60 11.51 8.50
C ALA A 25 53.39 9.99 8.47
N GLN A 26 54.07 9.34 7.53
CA GLN A 26 54.28 7.89 7.49
C GLN A 26 55.12 7.41 8.67
N ALA A 27 54.61 6.46 9.47
CA ALA A 27 55.42 5.71 10.42
C ALA A 27 55.72 4.34 9.81
N ALA A 28 57.01 4.10 9.54
CA ALA A 28 57.56 2.79 9.20
C ALA A 28 57.63 1.92 10.45
N GLY A 29 56.97 0.75 10.41
CA GLY A 29 57.02 -0.26 11.47
C GLY A 29 57.57 -1.57 10.91
N THR A 30 58.68 -1.97 11.47
CA THR A 30 59.58 -3.09 11.24
C THR A 30 58.90 -4.46 11.30
N GLY A 31 59.38 -5.35 10.44
CA GLY A 31 58.91 -6.75 10.31
C GLY A 31 59.22 -7.64 11.51
N ALA A 32 58.31 -8.58 11.75
CA ALA A 32 58.56 -9.76 12.54
C ALA A 32 58.09 -11.00 11.75
N SER A 33 59.06 -11.77 11.32
CA SER A 33 58.94 -13.08 10.65
C SER A 33 58.42 -14.12 11.64
N ALA A 34 57.23 -14.65 11.43
CA ALA A 34 56.71 -15.81 12.14
C ALA A 34 56.97 -17.09 11.34
N LYS A 35 57.82 -17.96 11.87
CA LYS A 35 58.17 -19.28 11.33
C LYS A 35 56.95 -20.20 11.27
N SER A 36 56.67 -20.70 10.06
CA SER A 36 55.75 -21.81 9.81
C SER A 36 56.39 -23.11 10.30
N THR A 37 55.82 -23.76 11.30
CA THR A 37 56.12 -25.13 11.71
C THR A 37 55.19 -26.09 10.96
N SER A 38 55.73 -26.83 10.01
CA SER A 38 55.07 -27.93 9.32
C SER A 38 54.91 -29.12 10.28
N VAL A 39 53.71 -29.50 10.63
CA VAL A 39 53.40 -30.74 11.34
C VAL A 39 53.19 -31.85 10.31
N THR A 40 54.10 -32.76 10.24
CA THR A 40 54.04 -33.98 9.41
C THR A 40 53.05 -34.97 10.01
N SER A 41 51.91 -35.15 9.34
CA SER A 41 50.90 -36.14 9.73
C SER A 41 51.31 -37.53 9.26
N LYS A 42 51.62 -38.41 10.22
CA LYS A 42 51.90 -39.85 10.04
C LYS A 42 50.59 -40.55 9.65
N ARG A 43 50.55 -41.13 8.47
CA ARG A 43 49.47 -41.97 7.96
C ARG A 43 49.50 -43.33 8.70
N ILE A 44 48.50 -43.58 9.56
CA ILE A 44 48.26 -44.91 10.15
C ILE A 44 47.14 -45.54 9.30
N THR A 45 47.54 -46.61 8.59
CA THR A 45 46.61 -47.50 7.88
C THR A 45 46.11 -48.55 8.90
N GLY A 46 44.86 -48.25 9.41
CA GLY A 46 44.09 -49.19 10.21
C GLY A 46 42.86 -49.61 9.48
N ASN A 47 42.70 -50.85 9.13
CA ASN A 47 41.57 -51.46 8.51
C ASN A 47 40.42 -51.54 9.54
N VAL A 48 39.31 -50.81 9.37
CA VAL A 48 38.13 -50.88 10.24
C VAL A 48 36.94 -51.32 9.40
N PRO A 49 36.21 -52.37 9.81
CA PRO A 49 35.08 -52.91 9.02
C PRO A 49 33.90 -51.93 9.04
N ALA A 50 33.25 -51.78 7.87
CA ALA A 50 32.14 -50.91 7.62
C ALA A 50 30.87 -51.36 8.36
N GLY A 51 30.65 -50.87 9.57
CA GLY A 51 29.37 -50.89 10.26
C GLY A 51 28.58 -49.63 9.89
N LYS A 52 27.49 -49.75 9.10
CA LYS A 52 26.56 -48.66 8.78
C LYS A 52 25.77 -48.27 10.01
N ALA A 53 26.30 -47.44 10.88
CA ALA A 53 25.53 -46.76 11.92
C ALA A 53 24.72 -45.66 11.30
N ARG A 54 23.40 -45.91 11.09
CA ARG A 54 22.39 -44.91 10.66
C ARG A 54 22.14 -43.98 11.84
N ILE A 55 22.82 -42.83 11.89
CA ILE A 55 22.53 -41.77 12.85
C ILE A 55 21.15 -41.24 12.53
N GLN A 56 20.13 -41.67 13.24
CA GLN A 56 18.80 -41.04 13.23
C GLN A 56 18.93 -39.74 14.00
N SER A 57 19.08 -38.64 13.27
CA SER A 57 18.94 -37.30 13.81
C SER A 57 17.49 -37.08 14.25
N THR A 58 17.19 -37.30 15.52
CA THR A 58 15.95 -36.90 16.13
C THR A 58 15.92 -35.38 16.27
N ARG A 59 15.58 -34.70 15.17
CA ARG A 59 15.31 -33.28 15.17
C ARG A 59 14.05 -33.02 16.02
N LYS A 60 14.25 -32.78 17.35
CA LYS A 60 13.16 -32.33 18.21
C LYS A 60 12.49 -31.13 17.57
N LYS A 61 11.27 -31.31 17.06
CA LYS A 61 10.42 -30.20 16.59
C LYS A 61 10.21 -29.28 17.80
N ARG A 62 10.92 -28.14 17.84
CA ARG A 62 10.60 -27.08 18.82
C ARG A 62 9.15 -26.71 18.60
N ALA A 63 8.30 -26.93 19.60
CA ALA A 63 6.95 -26.43 19.61
C ALA A 63 7.03 -24.91 19.47
N ILE A 64 6.52 -24.40 18.35
CA ILE A 64 6.38 -22.96 18.13
C ILE A 64 5.26 -22.52 19.06
N VAL A 65 5.60 -21.92 20.20
CA VAL A 65 4.63 -21.24 21.05
C VAL A 65 4.06 -20.09 20.20
N ARG A 66 2.86 -20.26 19.68
CA ARG A 66 2.12 -19.20 19.01
C ARG A 66 1.69 -18.21 20.08
N VAL A 67 2.39 -17.09 20.20
CA VAL A 67 1.88 -15.94 20.94
C VAL A 67 0.60 -15.49 20.22
N PRO A 68 -0.56 -15.38 20.92
CA PRO A 68 -1.78 -14.90 20.31
C PRO A 68 -1.54 -13.53 19.67
N ALA A 69 -2.05 -13.32 18.46
CA ALA A 69 -1.99 -12.01 17.82
C ALA A 69 -2.72 -10.98 18.71
N ARG A 70 -2.13 -9.80 18.84
CA ARG A 70 -2.82 -8.70 19.55
C ARG A 70 -4.12 -8.39 18.82
N PRO A 71 -5.25 -8.22 19.54
CA PRO A 71 -6.50 -7.84 18.92
C PRO A 71 -6.35 -6.48 18.22
N SER A 72 -7.07 -6.29 17.12
CA SER A 72 -7.19 -5.01 16.42
C SER A 72 -8.04 -4.02 17.22
N GLU A 73 -7.99 -2.74 16.86
CA GLU A 73 -8.83 -1.73 17.52
C GLU A 73 -10.32 -1.99 17.28
N GLY A 74 -10.73 -2.43 16.07
CA GLY A 74 -12.12 -2.80 15.83
C GLY A 74 -12.59 -4.01 16.63
N GLN A 75 -11.70 -4.98 16.89
CA GLN A 75 -11.98 -6.09 17.82
C GLN A 75 -12.16 -5.58 19.25
N LEU A 76 -11.28 -4.71 19.72
CA LEU A 76 -11.38 -4.11 21.06
C LEU A 76 -12.65 -3.27 21.21
N ALA A 77 -13.07 -2.57 20.17
CA ALA A 77 -14.31 -1.80 20.11
C ALA A 77 -15.58 -2.68 19.94
N GLY A 78 -15.42 -4.00 19.78
CA GLY A 78 -16.54 -4.92 19.64
C GLY A 78 -17.26 -4.88 18.28
N LEU A 79 -16.68 -4.21 17.26
CA LEU A 79 -17.32 -4.03 15.95
C LEU A 79 -17.56 -5.35 15.19
N HIS A 80 -16.82 -6.40 15.51
CA HIS A 80 -17.02 -7.74 14.96
C HIS A 80 -18.31 -8.44 15.42
N ARG A 81 -19.00 -7.89 16.44
CA ARG A 81 -20.27 -8.43 16.94
C ARG A 81 -21.48 -7.95 16.14
N SER A 82 -21.29 -6.93 15.27
CA SER A 82 -22.36 -6.46 14.40
C SER A 82 -22.70 -7.54 13.38
N GLU A 83 -23.94 -8.00 13.43
CA GLU A 83 -24.47 -8.95 12.46
C GLU A 83 -24.65 -8.29 11.10
N ASP A 84 -24.47 -9.06 10.03
CA ASP A 84 -24.75 -8.65 8.66
C ASP A 84 -25.23 -9.88 7.84
N PRO A 85 -26.02 -9.66 6.78
CA PRO A 85 -26.64 -10.75 6.01
C PRO A 85 -25.63 -11.59 5.22
N LEU A 86 -24.37 -11.14 5.12
CA LEU A 86 -23.31 -11.78 4.33
C LEU A 86 -22.26 -12.49 5.20
N ASP A 87 -22.39 -12.47 6.54
CA ASP A 87 -21.42 -12.99 7.51
C ASP A 87 -19.97 -12.55 7.18
N LEU A 88 -19.79 -11.26 6.94
CA LEU A 88 -18.49 -10.70 6.60
C LEU A 88 -17.54 -10.77 7.79
N LYS A 89 -16.31 -11.16 7.53
CA LYS A 89 -15.22 -11.20 8.53
C LYS A 89 -14.56 -9.83 8.73
N SER A 90 -14.87 -8.87 7.86
CA SER A 90 -14.54 -7.46 8.05
C SER A 90 -15.48 -6.84 9.08
N SER A 91 -14.93 -6.11 10.06
CA SER A 91 -15.76 -5.42 11.07
C SER A 91 -16.42 -4.17 10.52
N VAL A 92 -15.85 -3.59 9.45
CA VAL A 92 -16.40 -2.46 8.70
C VAL A 92 -16.47 -2.84 7.23
N ALA A 93 -17.61 -2.59 6.60
CA ALA A 93 -17.80 -2.77 5.17
C ALA A 93 -18.70 -1.68 4.59
N LEU A 94 -18.32 -1.13 3.44
CA LEU A 94 -19.12 -0.18 2.68
C LEU A 94 -18.98 -0.49 1.20
N VAL A 95 -20.12 -0.59 0.51
CA VAL A 95 -20.17 -0.73 -0.95
C VAL A 95 -21.06 0.35 -1.50
N VAL A 96 -20.53 1.13 -2.42
CA VAL A 96 -21.19 2.28 -3.01
C VAL A 96 -21.14 2.16 -4.53
N ASN A 97 -22.24 2.48 -5.21
CA ASN A 97 -22.20 2.73 -6.64
C ASN A 97 -21.38 3.99 -6.91
N GLN A 98 -20.31 3.88 -7.70
CA GLN A 98 -19.38 4.99 -7.93
C GLN A 98 -20.02 6.18 -8.64
N ASP A 99 -21.02 5.92 -9.48
CA ASP A 99 -21.64 6.91 -10.36
C ASP A 99 -22.79 7.67 -9.70
N THR A 100 -23.58 6.95 -8.89
CA THR A 100 -24.80 7.50 -8.27
C THR A 100 -24.66 7.81 -6.80
N ASP A 101 -23.54 7.42 -6.16
CA ASP A 101 -23.32 7.48 -4.71
C ASP A 101 -24.33 6.65 -3.88
N GLU A 102 -25.14 5.80 -4.53
CA GLU A 102 -26.03 4.89 -3.83
C GLU A 102 -25.26 3.90 -2.96
N VAL A 103 -25.66 3.81 -1.68
CA VAL A 103 -25.12 2.82 -0.75
C VAL A 103 -25.80 1.48 -1.02
N LEU A 104 -25.03 0.53 -1.55
CA LEU A 104 -25.52 -0.81 -1.87
C LEU A 104 -25.46 -1.75 -0.66
N PHE A 105 -24.43 -1.60 0.19
CA PHE A 105 -24.22 -2.37 1.42
C PHE A 105 -23.43 -1.54 2.43
N GLU A 106 -23.82 -1.64 3.71
CA GLU A 106 -23.09 -0.97 4.79
C GLU A 106 -23.03 -1.80 6.08
N LYS A 107 -21.91 -1.66 6.82
CA LYS A 107 -21.69 -2.22 8.16
C LYS A 107 -20.68 -1.33 8.89
N ASN A 108 -21.06 -0.73 10.01
CA ASN A 108 -20.20 0.09 10.89
C ASN A 108 -19.45 1.23 10.16
N THR A 109 -20.01 1.87 9.16
CA THR A 109 -19.33 2.74 8.19
C THR A 109 -18.75 4.02 8.79
N HIS A 110 -19.23 4.45 9.96
CA HIS A 110 -18.74 5.62 10.69
C HIS A 110 -17.59 5.33 11.66
N ALA A 111 -17.22 4.04 11.81
CA ALA A 111 -16.11 3.68 12.70
C ALA A 111 -14.79 4.23 12.15
N VAL A 112 -14.09 5.03 12.96
CA VAL A 112 -12.77 5.58 12.65
C VAL A 112 -11.70 4.61 13.15
N LEU A 113 -11.04 3.93 12.23
CA LEU A 113 -10.06 2.89 12.52
C LEU A 113 -8.69 3.20 11.88
N PRO A 114 -7.60 2.62 12.41
CA PRO A 114 -6.34 2.60 11.68
C PRO A 114 -6.52 1.90 10.34
N ILE A 115 -5.96 2.48 9.27
CA ILE A 115 -6.19 2.01 7.90
C ILE A 115 -4.96 1.31 7.28
N ALA A 116 -3.87 1.24 8.01
CA ALA A 116 -2.62 0.65 7.54
C ALA A 116 -2.22 1.22 6.16
N SER A 117 -1.69 0.37 5.27
CA SER A 117 -1.20 0.78 3.95
C SER A 117 -2.28 1.26 2.96
N ILE A 118 -3.55 1.34 3.34
CA ILE A 118 -4.55 2.10 2.55
C ILE A 118 -4.10 3.57 2.44
N THR A 119 -3.42 4.09 3.44
CA THR A 119 -2.72 5.39 3.46
C THR A 119 -1.97 5.70 2.16
N LYS A 120 -1.39 4.68 1.51
CA LYS A 120 -0.61 4.87 0.28
C LYS A 120 -1.43 5.33 -0.93
N LEU A 121 -2.76 5.25 -0.88
CA LEU A 121 -3.59 5.92 -1.88
C LEU A 121 -3.54 7.44 -1.72
N MET A 122 -3.60 7.96 -0.49
CA MET A 122 -3.40 9.39 -0.24
C MET A 122 -1.97 9.82 -0.61
N THR A 123 -0.98 9.01 -0.27
CA THR A 123 0.42 9.24 -0.69
C THR A 123 0.53 9.36 -2.21
N ALA A 124 -0.09 8.44 -2.94
CA ALA A 124 -0.09 8.47 -4.40
C ALA A 124 -0.80 9.71 -4.96
N LEU A 125 -1.97 10.03 -4.43
CA LEU A 125 -2.76 11.18 -4.86
C LEU A 125 -1.98 12.50 -4.69
N VAL A 126 -1.40 12.74 -3.50
CA VAL A 126 -0.58 13.92 -3.25
C VAL A 126 0.67 13.96 -4.12
N THR A 127 1.32 12.81 -4.35
CA THR A 127 2.51 12.72 -5.21
C THR A 127 2.18 13.09 -6.67
N VAL A 128 1.07 12.59 -7.21
CA VAL A 128 0.66 12.83 -8.60
C VAL A 128 0.19 14.27 -8.79
N GLU A 129 -0.61 14.78 -7.87
CA GLU A 129 -1.14 16.15 -7.94
C GLU A 129 -0.06 17.23 -7.69
N ALA A 130 1.07 16.88 -7.11
CA ALA A 130 2.22 17.78 -7.00
C ALA A 130 2.86 18.11 -8.35
N ASN A 131 2.52 17.38 -9.43
CA ASN A 131 3.03 17.54 -10.79
C ASN A 131 4.57 17.56 -10.87
N LEU A 132 5.23 16.83 -9.97
CA LEU A 132 6.68 16.64 -10.01
C LEU A 132 7.04 15.64 -11.14
N PRO A 133 8.22 15.80 -11.78
CA PRO A 133 8.64 14.89 -12.85
C PRO A 133 8.64 13.44 -12.38
N LEU A 134 7.89 12.57 -13.08
CA LEU A 134 7.80 11.14 -12.74
C LEU A 134 9.08 10.37 -13.12
N ASP A 135 9.85 10.88 -14.07
CA ASP A 135 11.15 10.36 -14.49
C ASP A 135 12.32 10.84 -13.62
N GLU A 136 12.09 11.74 -12.65
CA GLU A 136 13.11 12.16 -11.70
C GLU A 136 13.67 10.98 -10.91
N GLU A 137 15.01 10.84 -10.92
CA GLU A 137 15.70 9.80 -10.16
C GLU A 137 15.78 10.16 -8.66
N LEU A 138 15.22 9.29 -7.85
CA LEU A 138 15.20 9.40 -6.39
C LEU A 138 16.16 8.37 -5.78
N THR A 139 16.94 8.80 -4.76
CA THR A 139 17.87 7.92 -4.05
C THR A 139 17.29 7.53 -2.70
N VAL A 140 17.19 6.22 -2.45
CA VAL A 140 16.86 5.64 -1.14
C VAL A 140 17.99 5.94 -0.17
N THR A 141 17.69 6.49 0.99
CA THR A 141 18.65 6.79 2.06
C THR A 141 18.36 5.99 3.33
N GLN A 142 19.09 6.22 4.39
CA GLN A 142 18.81 5.60 5.68
C GLN A 142 17.46 6.09 6.27
N ASN A 143 16.97 7.25 5.86
CA ASN A 143 15.69 7.82 6.32
C ASN A 143 14.49 6.99 5.89
N GLU A 144 14.58 6.20 4.81
CA GLU A 144 13.53 5.28 4.37
C GLU A 144 13.48 3.99 5.21
N VAL A 145 14.45 3.76 6.09
CA VAL A 145 14.46 2.59 7.00
C VAL A 145 13.63 2.90 8.26
N VAL A 146 12.34 3.12 8.09
CA VAL A 146 11.41 3.59 9.15
C VAL A 146 11.32 2.62 10.33
N ARG A 147 11.36 1.30 10.05
CA ARG A 147 11.38 0.24 11.07
C ARG A 147 12.33 -0.89 10.65
N ALA A 148 13.31 -1.19 11.47
CA ALA A 148 14.34 -2.18 11.18
C ALA A 148 13.80 -3.62 11.01
N ASN A 149 12.65 -3.95 11.62
CA ASN A 149 12.02 -5.26 11.54
C ASN A 149 11.14 -5.46 10.28
N ILE A 150 10.91 -4.41 9.49
CA ILE A 150 10.17 -4.50 8.23
C ILE A 150 11.16 -4.79 7.11
N ARG A 151 11.02 -5.98 6.52
CA ARG A 151 11.86 -6.38 5.39
C ARG A 151 11.52 -5.58 4.14
N SER A 152 12.55 -5.09 3.48
CA SER A 152 12.47 -4.47 2.16
C SER A 152 13.70 -4.84 1.35
N ASN A 153 13.53 -4.97 0.05
CA ASN A 153 14.65 -5.15 -0.88
C ASN A 153 15.25 -3.82 -1.34
N LEU A 154 14.55 -2.70 -1.11
CA LEU A 154 15.10 -1.37 -1.36
C LEU A 154 16.12 -1.03 -0.27
N ARG A 155 17.38 -0.82 -0.67
CA ARG A 155 18.48 -0.53 0.27
C ARG A 155 18.95 0.91 0.11
N PRO A 156 19.48 1.55 1.16
CA PRO A 156 20.17 2.83 1.02
C PRO A 156 21.23 2.78 -0.09
N GLY A 157 21.27 3.84 -0.90
CA GLY A 157 22.12 3.97 -2.09
C GLY A 157 21.47 3.47 -3.39
N MET A 158 20.30 2.83 -3.36
CA MET A 158 19.58 2.48 -4.57
C MET A 158 18.86 3.71 -5.14
N THR A 159 18.87 3.83 -6.49
CA THR A 159 18.13 4.84 -7.23
C THR A 159 16.98 4.22 -8.00
N MET A 160 15.92 4.98 -8.20
CA MET A 160 14.77 4.65 -9.02
C MET A 160 14.01 5.92 -9.39
N THR A 161 13.27 5.90 -10.48
CA THR A 161 12.41 7.02 -10.83
C THR A 161 11.27 7.20 -9.82
N ARG A 162 10.72 8.41 -9.73
CA ARG A 162 9.52 8.70 -8.93
C ARG A 162 8.36 7.80 -9.32
N ASP A 163 8.18 7.55 -10.63
CA ASP A 163 7.20 6.61 -11.17
C ASP A 163 7.39 5.20 -10.61
N THR A 164 8.61 4.67 -10.64
CA THR A 164 8.93 3.35 -10.08
C THR A 164 8.64 3.29 -8.58
N ALA A 165 8.95 4.35 -7.83
CA ALA A 165 8.63 4.41 -6.40
C ALA A 165 7.11 4.41 -6.17
N LEU A 166 6.35 5.15 -6.97
CA LEU A 166 4.87 5.18 -6.93
C LEU A 166 4.29 3.79 -7.25
N HIS A 167 4.77 3.15 -8.31
CA HIS A 167 4.37 1.80 -8.70
C HIS A 167 4.60 0.77 -7.56
N LEU A 168 5.78 0.77 -6.96
CA LEU A 168 6.10 -0.12 -5.83
C LEU A 168 5.22 0.16 -4.59
N ALA A 169 4.93 1.43 -4.30
CA ALA A 169 4.09 1.80 -3.16
C ALA A 169 2.64 1.32 -3.34
N LEU A 170 2.09 1.41 -4.55
CA LEU A 170 0.71 1.01 -4.86
C LEU A 170 0.56 -0.50 -5.02
N MET A 171 1.31 -1.13 -5.91
CA MET A 171 1.20 -2.53 -6.27
C MET A 171 1.64 -3.47 -5.13
N SER A 172 2.90 -3.34 -4.71
CA SER A 172 3.50 -4.24 -3.71
C SER A 172 3.45 -3.71 -2.28
N SER A 173 2.89 -2.51 -2.10
CA SER A 173 2.78 -1.85 -0.78
C SER A 173 4.15 -1.57 -0.13
N GLU A 174 5.17 -1.28 -0.94
CA GLU A 174 6.54 -1.08 -0.46
C GLU A 174 6.64 0.20 0.41
N ASN A 175 7.03 0.01 1.67
CA ASN A 175 7.03 1.11 2.64
C ASN A 175 8.16 2.11 2.38
N ARG A 176 9.35 1.64 1.97
CA ARG A 176 10.47 2.54 1.69
C ARG A 176 10.21 3.39 0.46
N ALA A 177 9.49 2.85 -0.53
CA ALA A 177 9.06 3.62 -1.68
C ALA A 177 8.07 4.73 -1.29
N ALA A 178 7.08 4.44 -0.47
CA ALA A 178 6.14 5.44 0.03
C ALA A 178 6.84 6.52 0.89
N GLN A 179 7.77 6.12 1.76
CA GLN A 179 8.57 7.05 2.56
C GLN A 179 9.46 7.94 1.68
N LEU A 180 10.06 7.36 0.62
CA LEU A 180 10.89 8.08 -0.35
C LEU A 180 10.08 9.17 -1.07
N LEU A 181 8.86 8.84 -1.53
CA LEU A 181 7.96 9.82 -2.15
C LEU A 181 7.66 10.99 -1.21
N GLY A 182 7.34 10.70 0.06
CA GLY A 182 7.07 11.74 1.06
C GLY A 182 8.30 12.60 1.36
N ARG A 183 9.48 11.99 1.54
CA ARG A 183 10.71 12.73 1.85
C ARG A 183 11.17 13.62 0.69
N THR A 184 10.97 13.20 -0.55
CA THR A 184 11.39 13.95 -1.74
C THR A 184 10.34 14.94 -2.25
N TYR A 185 9.27 15.14 -1.49
CA TYR A 185 8.30 16.18 -1.73
C TYR A 185 8.91 17.57 -1.42
N PRO A 186 8.52 18.64 -2.12
CA PRO A 186 8.94 20.00 -1.79
C PRO A 186 8.61 20.36 -0.33
N GLY A 187 9.62 20.75 0.43
CA GLY A 187 9.52 20.97 1.88
C GLY A 187 9.71 19.72 2.73
N GLY A 188 9.93 18.55 2.13
CA GLY A 188 10.26 17.32 2.84
C GLY A 188 9.06 16.57 3.42
N LEU A 189 9.35 15.65 4.35
CA LEU A 189 8.35 14.71 4.88
C LEU A 189 7.22 15.40 5.66
N ASP A 190 7.54 16.41 6.47
CA ASP A 190 6.55 17.12 7.28
C ASP A 190 5.56 17.87 6.37
N ALA A 191 6.08 18.59 5.35
CA ALA A 191 5.25 19.27 4.36
C ALA A 191 4.38 18.27 3.56
N PHE A 192 4.90 17.08 3.29
CA PHE A 192 4.12 16.03 2.63
C PHE A 192 2.95 15.55 3.50
N VAL A 193 3.18 15.31 4.79
CA VAL A 193 2.12 14.90 5.73
C VAL A 193 1.08 16.02 5.90
N GLU A 194 1.51 17.27 5.95
CA GLU A 194 0.59 18.42 5.93
C GLU A 194 -0.26 18.45 4.66
N ALA A 195 0.36 18.21 3.48
CA ALA A 195 -0.36 18.12 2.21
C ALA A 195 -1.36 16.96 2.18
N MET A 196 -1.03 15.79 2.75
CA MET A 196 -1.97 14.66 2.89
C MET A 196 -3.20 15.07 3.70
N ASN A 197 -3.01 15.75 4.83
CA ASN A 197 -4.12 16.20 5.67
C ASN A 197 -4.90 17.38 5.04
N ALA A 198 -4.22 18.27 4.31
CA ALA A 198 -4.88 19.32 3.53
C ALA A 198 -5.76 18.71 2.44
N LYS A 199 -5.25 17.71 1.70
CA LYS A 199 -6.02 16.98 0.68
C LYS A 199 -7.22 16.26 1.29
N ALA A 200 -7.08 15.63 2.45
CA ALA A 200 -8.19 15.02 3.16
C ALA A 200 -9.32 16.04 3.45
N ARG A 201 -8.96 17.21 3.96
CA ARG A 201 -9.94 18.29 4.18
C ARG A 201 -10.63 18.74 2.88
N MET A 202 -9.85 18.91 1.79
CA MET A 202 -10.39 19.28 0.47
C MET A 202 -11.39 18.25 -0.08
N LEU A 203 -11.18 16.98 0.21
CA LEU A 203 -12.06 15.87 -0.18
C LEU A 203 -13.25 15.69 0.78
N GLY A 204 -13.37 16.49 1.85
CA GLY A 204 -14.39 16.35 2.87
C GLY A 204 -14.23 15.09 3.74
N MET A 205 -13.00 14.60 3.91
CA MET A 205 -12.64 13.44 4.73
C MET A 205 -12.47 13.86 6.20
N SER A 206 -13.56 14.23 6.86
CA SER A 206 -13.56 14.81 8.21
C SER A 206 -13.12 13.82 9.30
N ASP A 207 -13.27 12.52 9.07
CA ASP A 207 -12.92 11.44 9.99
C ASP A 207 -11.47 10.93 9.77
N SER A 208 -10.72 11.57 8.86
CA SER A 208 -9.41 11.07 8.44
C SER A 208 -8.26 11.91 8.99
N HIS A 209 -7.21 11.21 9.40
CA HIS A 209 -5.94 11.80 9.80
C HIS A 209 -4.78 10.97 9.25
N PHE A 210 -3.74 11.64 8.74
CA PHE A 210 -2.53 11.04 8.22
C PHE A 210 -1.33 11.50 9.02
N ALA A 211 -0.56 10.54 9.56
CA ALA A 211 0.63 10.78 10.38
C ALA A 211 1.93 10.41 9.65
N ASP A 212 1.86 9.57 8.62
CA ASP A 212 3.00 9.17 7.80
C ASP A 212 2.54 8.70 6.40
N PRO A 213 3.42 8.67 5.37
CA PRO A 213 3.03 8.26 4.03
C PRO A 213 2.89 6.75 3.84
N THR A 214 3.26 5.94 4.84
CA THR A 214 3.33 4.47 4.70
C THR A 214 2.12 3.73 5.25
N GLY A 215 1.47 4.31 6.26
CA GLY A 215 0.43 3.66 7.06
C GLY A 215 0.98 2.70 8.12
N LEU A 216 2.25 2.85 8.52
CA LEU A 216 2.84 2.05 9.60
C LEU A 216 2.45 2.57 10.99
N SER A 217 2.17 3.87 11.12
CA SER A 217 1.57 4.41 12.33
C SER A 217 0.08 4.03 12.41
N PRO A 218 -0.41 3.59 13.58
CA PRO A 218 -1.84 3.43 13.80
C PRO A 218 -2.61 4.76 13.81
N ASP A 219 -1.91 5.88 13.85
CA ASP A 219 -2.48 7.23 13.80
C ASP A 219 -2.93 7.63 12.38
N ASN A 220 -2.56 6.84 11.34
CA ASN A 220 -3.21 6.94 10.04
C ASN A 220 -4.60 6.30 10.15
N ARG A 221 -5.61 7.11 10.31
CA ARG A 221 -6.99 6.69 10.61
C ARG A 221 -7.97 7.26 9.59
N SER A 222 -9.06 6.54 9.37
CA SER A 222 -10.16 6.98 8.50
C SER A 222 -11.43 6.19 8.78
N SER A 223 -12.56 6.69 8.30
CA SER A 223 -13.83 5.96 8.22
C SER A 223 -14.02 5.35 6.82
N ALA A 224 -14.94 4.39 6.69
CA ALA A 224 -15.26 3.82 5.38
C ALA A 224 -15.83 4.87 4.42
N ASN A 225 -16.63 5.81 4.91
CA ASN A 225 -17.20 6.90 4.13
C ASN A 225 -16.12 7.79 3.52
N ASP A 226 -15.10 8.15 4.30
CA ASP A 226 -13.99 8.97 3.83
C ASP A 226 -13.12 8.22 2.82
N LEU A 227 -12.92 6.91 3.04
CA LEU A 227 -12.14 6.10 2.10
C LEU A 227 -12.83 5.94 0.74
N VAL A 228 -14.17 5.97 0.66
CA VAL A 228 -14.88 6.05 -0.63
C VAL A 228 -14.50 7.33 -1.36
N ARG A 229 -14.46 8.48 -0.68
CA ARG A 229 -14.03 9.76 -1.28
C ARG A 229 -12.60 9.69 -1.80
N LEU A 230 -11.69 9.11 -1.01
CA LEU A 230 -10.30 8.92 -1.41
C LEU A 230 -10.17 8.02 -2.64
N VAL A 231 -10.88 6.89 -2.67
CA VAL A 231 -10.86 5.96 -3.81
C VAL A 231 -11.38 6.65 -5.06
N LYS A 232 -12.49 7.39 -4.99
CA LYS A 232 -13.05 8.15 -6.12
C LYS A 232 -12.05 9.18 -6.64
N ALA A 233 -11.44 9.98 -5.77
CA ALA A 233 -10.44 10.96 -6.16
C ALA A 233 -9.19 10.31 -6.80
N ALA A 234 -8.68 9.23 -6.20
CA ALA A 234 -7.53 8.50 -6.74
C ALA A 234 -7.84 7.84 -8.09
N TYR A 235 -9.08 7.43 -8.32
CA TYR A 235 -9.53 6.79 -9.55
C TYR A 235 -9.49 7.74 -10.77
N GLU A 236 -9.54 9.04 -10.59
CA GLU A 236 -9.44 10.02 -11.68
C GLU A 236 -8.05 10.07 -12.33
N HIS A 237 -7.02 9.48 -11.70
CA HIS A 237 -5.64 9.49 -12.17
C HIS A 237 -5.24 8.14 -12.78
N ASP A 238 -5.00 8.10 -14.10
CA ASP A 238 -4.61 6.90 -14.86
C ASP A 238 -3.41 6.19 -14.24
N VAL A 239 -2.35 6.92 -13.92
CA VAL A 239 -1.13 6.36 -13.32
C VAL A 239 -1.38 5.66 -11.99
N ILE A 240 -2.32 6.16 -11.17
CA ILE A 240 -2.69 5.50 -9.90
C ILE A 240 -3.45 4.20 -10.18
N ARG A 241 -4.40 4.23 -11.15
CA ARG A 241 -5.13 3.02 -11.55
C ARG A 241 -4.18 1.95 -12.05
N GLU A 242 -3.39 2.25 -13.07
CA GLU A 242 -2.47 1.32 -13.72
C GLU A 242 -1.49 0.70 -12.72
N HIS A 243 -0.85 1.51 -11.88
CA HIS A 243 0.11 1.02 -10.89
C HIS A 243 -0.55 0.17 -9.81
N SER A 244 -1.76 0.52 -9.36
CA SER A 244 -2.45 -0.20 -8.30
C SER A 244 -2.86 -1.62 -8.71
N ILE A 245 -3.23 -1.83 -9.97
CA ILE A 245 -3.69 -3.13 -10.50
C ILE A 245 -2.58 -3.94 -11.19
N SER A 246 -1.41 -3.35 -11.44
CA SER A 246 -0.26 -4.04 -12.05
C SER A 246 0.05 -5.35 -11.33
N GLY A 247 0.32 -6.41 -12.08
CA GLY A 247 0.53 -7.76 -11.54
C GLY A 247 1.91 -7.95 -10.93
N GLU A 248 2.95 -7.55 -11.65
CA GLU A 248 4.36 -7.76 -11.25
C GLU A 248 5.25 -6.63 -11.79
N LEU A 249 6.27 -6.30 -11.02
CA LEU A 249 7.37 -5.42 -11.43
C LEU A 249 8.71 -6.07 -11.09
N ALA A 250 9.60 -6.17 -12.07
CA ALA A 250 10.94 -6.71 -11.90
C ALA A 250 11.97 -5.56 -11.89
N LEU A 251 12.71 -5.42 -10.80
CA LEU A 251 13.75 -4.40 -10.66
C LEU A 251 15.14 -5.01 -10.54
N PRO A 252 16.15 -4.46 -11.23
CA PRO A 252 17.54 -4.80 -11.00
C PRO A 252 18.00 -4.28 -9.64
N VAL A 253 18.56 -5.16 -8.80
CA VAL A 253 19.12 -4.84 -7.49
C VAL A 253 20.54 -5.38 -7.44
N GLY A 254 21.52 -4.57 -7.81
CA GLY A 254 22.90 -4.98 -8.03
C GLY A 254 22.99 -6.04 -9.14
N ARG A 255 23.48 -7.25 -8.81
CA ARG A 255 23.58 -8.37 -9.78
C ARG A 255 22.34 -9.26 -9.84
N ARG A 256 21.27 -8.91 -9.15
CA ARG A 256 20.04 -9.73 -9.07
C ARG A 256 18.85 -8.93 -9.61
N VAL A 257 17.86 -9.66 -10.12
CA VAL A 257 16.54 -9.10 -10.41
C VAL A 257 15.61 -9.48 -9.26
N VAL A 258 14.99 -8.50 -8.61
CA VAL A 258 13.98 -8.69 -7.57
C VAL A 258 12.61 -8.48 -8.19
N ARG A 259 11.73 -9.46 -8.01
CA ARG A 259 10.35 -9.39 -8.47
C ARG A 259 9.44 -8.96 -7.32
N TYR A 260 8.61 -7.98 -7.60
CA TYR A 260 7.57 -7.48 -6.71
C TYR A 260 6.22 -7.85 -7.31
N GLY A 261 5.32 -8.42 -6.52
CA GLY A 261 3.99 -8.80 -6.98
C GLY A 261 2.90 -7.99 -6.30
N ASN A 262 1.72 -7.98 -6.91
CA ASN A 262 0.55 -7.33 -6.35
C ASN A 262 0.12 -7.99 -5.04
N THR A 263 -0.24 -7.18 -4.05
CA THR A 263 -0.69 -7.65 -2.74
C THR A 263 -2.14 -8.12 -2.72
N ASN A 264 -2.93 -7.74 -3.73
CA ASN A 264 -4.29 -8.20 -3.94
C ASN A 264 -4.33 -9.27 -5.04
N ARG A 265 -4.63 -10.49 -4.66
CA ARG A 265 -4.69 -11.62 -5.62
C ARG A 265 -5.88 -11.55 -6.58
N LEU A 266 -6.89 -10.74 -6.28
CA LEU A 266 -8.05 -10.57 -7.17
C LEU A 266 -7.66 -9.89 -8.48
N THR A 267 -6.60 -9.09 -8.51
CA THR A 267 -6.11 -8.46 -9.75
C THR A 267 -5.64 -9.45 -10.83
N ALA A 268 -5.30 -10.67 -10.43
CA ALA A 268 -4.92 -11.74 -11.33
C ALA A 268 -6.09 -12.72 -11.64
N ASN A 269 -7.26 -12.49 -11.06
CA ASN A 269 -8.43 -13.33 -11.29
C ASN A 269 -9.25 -12.77 -12.48
N PRO A 270 -9.42 -13.52 -13.57
CA PRO A 270 -10.14 -13.06 -14.76
C PRO A 270 -11.63 -12.75 -14.52
N ASP A 271 -12.21 -13.27 -13.44
CA ASP A 271 -13.59 -12.96 -13.07
C ASP A 271 -13.78 -11.56 -12.48
N TRP A 272 -12.70 -10.82 -12.28
CA TRP A 272 -12.72 -9.49 -11.68
C TRP A 272 -12.23 -8.44 -12.67
N ASP A 273 -13.03 -7.42 -12.88
CA ASP A 273 -12.65 -6.18 -13.56
C ASP A 273 -12.39 -5.10 -12.52
N ILE A 274 -11.13 -4.97 -12.11
CA ILE A 274 -10.67 -4.06 -11.06
C ILE A 274 -9.98 -2.88 -11.70
N GLY A 275 -10.48 -1.67 -11.45
CA GLY A 275 -9.88 -0.44 -11.95
C GLY A 275 -8.91 0.21 -10.96
N LEU A 276 -9.06 -0.04 -9.64
CA LEU A 276 -8.15 0.46 -8.61
C LEU A 276 -8.23 -0.42 -7.35
N GLN A 277 -7.11 -0.60 -6.66
CA GLN A 277 -7.12 -1.32 -5.38
C GLN A 277 -6.00 -0.89 -4.45
N LYS A 278 -6.18 -1.13 -3.15
CA LYS A 278 -5.10 -1.11 -2.16
C LYS A 278 -5.42 -2.01 -0.98
N THR A 279 -4.42 -2.79 -0.55
CA THR A 279 -4.51 -3.61 0.67
C THR A 279 -3.74 -2.95 1.81
N GLY A 280 -4.14 -3.25 3.05
CA GLY A 280 -3.44 -2.83 4.26
C GLY A 280 -3.39 -3.92 5.33
N TYR A 281 -2.35 -3.88 6.17
CA TYR A 281 -2.26 -4.68 7.39
C TYR A 281 -1.23 -4.09 8.36
N ILE A 282 -1.69 -3.77 9.55
CA ILE A 282 -0.91 -3.70 10.80
C ILE A 282 -1.76 -4.36 11.90
N SER A 283 -1.16 -4.72 13.03
CA SER A 283 -1.92 -5.40 14.09
C SER A 283 -3.10 -4.57 14.62
N ALA A 284 -2.93 -3.26 14.73
CA ALA A 284 -3.98 -2.35 15.18
C ALA A 284 -5.15 -2.21 14.19
N ALA A 285 -4.87 -2.26 12.88
CA ALA A 285 -5.87 -2.10 11.82
C ALA A 285 -6.57 -3.40 11.41
N GLY A 286 -6.02 -4.56 11.76
CA GLY A 286 -6.43 -5.79 11.11
C GLY A 286 -6.12 -5.78 9.60
N ARG A 287 -6.82 -6.58 8.81
CA ARG A 287 -6.64 -6.63 7.36
C ARG A 287 -7.65 -5.73 6.66
N CYS A 288 -7.14 -4.86 5.81
CA CYS A 288 -7.93 -3.87 5.08
C CYS A 288 -7.82 -4.09 3.57
N LEU A 289 -8.86 -3.73 2.85
CA LEU A 289 -8.93 -3.66 1.38
C LEU A 289 -9.85 -2.50 0.99
N VAL A 290 -9.39 -1.68 0.07
CA VAL A 290 -10.27 -0.83 -0.72
C VAL A 290 -10.11 -1.19 -2.18
N MET A 291 -11.19 -1.12 -2.95
CA MET A 291 -11.20 -1.54 -4.34
C MET A 291 -12.31 -0.83 -5.10
N GLN A 292 -11.99 -0.35 -6.29
CA GLN A 292 -12.98 -0.01 -7.30
C GLN A 292 -13.00 -1.16 -8.31
N ALA A 293 -14.18 -1.62 -8.67
CA ALA A 293 -14.37 -2.70 -9.65
C ALA A 293 -15.69 -2.54 -10.42
N VAL A 294 -15.79 -3.22 -11.56
CA VAL A 294 -17.05 -3.38 -12.27
C VAL A 294 -17.70 -4.71 -11.85
N VAL A 295 -18.90 -4.65 -11.32
CA VAL A 295 -19.71 -5.81 -10.91
C VAL A 295 -21.06 -5.71 -11.61
N GLU A 296 -21.39 -6.72 -12.42
CA GLU A 296 -22.65 -6.74 -13.18
C GLU A 296 -22.89 -5.45 -13.99
N GLY A 297 -21.81 -4.90 -14.59
CA GLY A 297 -21.87 -3.68 -15.39
C GLY A 297 -21.99 -2.38 -14.57
N GLN A 298 -21.92 -2.43 -13.24
CA GLN A 298 -21.94 -1.26 -12.38
C GLN A 298 -20.55 -1.02 -11.80
N ARG A 299 -20.08 0.23 -11.84
CA ARG A 299 -18.85 0.64 -11.15
C ARG A 299 -19.14 0.76 -9.66
N VAL A 300 -18.45 -0.04 -8.84
CA VAL A 300 -18.63 -0.05 -7.40
C VAL A 300 -17.32 0.25 -6.68
N VAL A 301 -17.41 0.98 -5.57
CA VAL A 301 -16.33 1.15 -4.61
C VAL A 301 -16.62 0.27 -3.41
N MET A 302 -15.67 -0.61 -3.05
CA MET A 302 -15.73 -1.47 -1.88
C MET A 302 -14.67 -1.06 -0.87
N VAL A 303 -15.07 -0.86 0.38
CA VAL A 303 -14.20 -0.61 1.54
C VAL A 303 -14.43 -1.71 2.54
N LEU A 304 -13.38 -2.46 2.88
CA LEU A 304 -13.40 -3.55 3.87
C LEU A 304 -12.27 -3.31 4.86
N LEU A 305 -12.62 -3.04 6.14
CA LEU A 305 -11.64 -2.76 7.17
C LEU A 305 -11.71 -3.81 8.28
N ASP A 306 -10.56 -4.02 8.90
CA ASP A 306 -10.38 -4.87 10.07
C ASP A 306 -10.94 -6.28 9.89
N SER A 307 -10.60 -6.95 8.79
CA SER A 307 -11.01 -8.32 8.53
C SER A 307 -10.14 -9.32 9.29
N VAL A 308 -10.79 -10.30 9.95
CA VAL A 308 -10.14 -11.38 10.71
C VAL A 308 -9.76 -12.54 9.81
N GLY A 309 -8.48 -12.89 9.79
CA GLY A 309 -7.95 -14.00 8.99
C GLY A 309 -7.12 -13.56 7.78
N LYS A 310 -6.28 -14.47 7.27
CA LYS A 310 -5.27 -14.14 6.26
C LYS A 310 -5.86 -13.70 4.92
N TYR A 311 -6.96 -14.32 4.51
CA TYR A 311 -7.60 -14.13 3.21
C TYR A 311 -9.05 -13.67 3.31
N SER A 312 -9.55 -13.43 4.51
CA SER A 312 -10.96 -13.15 4.77
C SER A 312 -11.50 -11.95 4.00
N ARG A 313 -10.73 -10.81 3.92
CA ARG A 313 -11.14 -9.65 3.11
C ARG A 313 -11.34 -9.97 1.62
N ILE A 314 -10.59 -10.97 1.09
CA ILE A 314 -10.76 -11.45 -0.27
C ILE A 314 -12.08 -12.25 -0.39
N GLY A 315 -12.34 -13.13 0.59
CA GLY A 315 -13.61 -13.86 0.66
C GLY A 315 -14.81 -12.94 0.90
N ASP A 316 -14.61 -11.85 1.67
CA ASP A 316 -15.65 -10.83 1.87
C ASP A 316 -15.98 -10.12 0.56
N ALA A 317 -14.97 -9.69 -0.20
CA ALA A 317 -15.17 -9.08 -1.51
C ALA A 317 -15.93 -10.04 -2.46
N GLN A 318 -15.59 -11.33 -2.46
CA GLN A 318 -16.29 -12.32 -3.26
C GLN A 318 -17.76 -12.47 -2.85
N ARG A 319 -18.07 -12.59 -1.54
CA ARG A 319 -19.45 -12.67 -1.04
C ARG A 319 -20.27 -11.44 -1.43
N ILE A 320 -19.69 -10.26 -1.36
CA ILE A 320 -20.34 -9.01 -1.79
C ILE A 320 -20.63 -9.05 -3.29
N ARG A 321 -19.66 -9.45 -4.11
CA ARG A 321 -19.84 -9.56 -5.56
C ARG A 321 -20.98 -10.53 -5.90
N ASP A 322 -20.97 -11.73 -5.33
CA ASP A 322 -21.97 -12.75 -5.57
C ASP A 322 -23.37 -12.30 -5.13
N TRP A 323 -23.44 -11.58 -4.00
CA TRP A 323 -24.69 -11.02 -3.52
C TRP A 323 -25.22 -9.90 -4.44
N LEU A 324 -24.36 -9.00 -4.96
CA LEU A 324 -24.76 -7.96 -5.91
C LEU A 324 -25.31 -8.59 -7.21
N ALA A 325 -24.68 -9.66 -7.71
CA ALA A 325 -25.14 -10.40 -8.87
C ALA A 325 -26.53 -11.00 -8.64
N THR A 326 -26.78 -11.58 -7.46
CA THR A 326 -28.09 -12.16 -7.10
C THR A 326 -29.18 -11.10 -7.00
N LYS A 327 -28.89 -9.94 -6.40
CA LYS A 327 -29.87 -8.84 -6.28
C LYS A 327 -30.34 -8.34 -7.65
N ARG A 328 -29.45 -8.25 -8.62
CA ARG A 328 -29.80 -7.79 -9.96
C ARG A 328 -30.69 -8.77 -10.73
N LEU A 329 -30.46 -10.07 -10.58
CA LEU A 329 -31.30 -11.11 -11.17
C LEU A 329 -32.73 -11.02 -10.62
N GLY A 330 -32.90 -10.83 -9.30
CA GLY A 330 -34.22 -10.65 -8.68
C GLY A 330 -34.94 -9.36 -9.06
N SER A 331 -34.23 -8.26 -9.37
CA SER A 331 -34.83 -7.00 -9.83
C SER A 331 -35.16 -7.02 -11.33
N GLY A 332 -34.47 -7.84 -12.13
CA GLY A 332 -34.73 -8.00 -13.58
C GLY A 332 -36.02 -8.77 -13.89
N GLU A 333 -36.41 -9.73 -13.07
CA GLU A 333 -37.67 -10.46 -13.24
C GLU A 333 -38.93 -9.63 -12.95
N SER A 334 -38.83 -8.61 -12.09
CA SER A 334 -39.98 -7.72 -11.80
C SER A 334 -40.31 -6.74 -12.93
N SER A 335 -39.39 -6.47 -13.88
CA SER A 335 -39.62 -5.56 -15.01
C SER A 335 -40.17 -6.26 -16.26
N ALA A 336 -40.16 -7.62 -16.32
CA ALA A 336 -40.55 -8.38 -17.50
C ALA A 336 -42.08 -8.73 -17.56
N THR A 337 -42.86 -8.40 -16.53
CA THR A 337 -44.31 -8.73 -16.45
C THR A 337 -45.26 -7.56 -16.74
N ALA A 338 -44.81 -6.45 -17.28
CA ALA A 338 -45.70 -5.42 -17.83
C ALA A 338 -46.24 -5.89 -19.21
N LYS A 339 -47.38 -6.58 -19.23
CA LYS A 339 -48.11 -6.92 -20.46
C LYS A 339 -48.41 -5.65 -21.25
N PRO A 340 -48.25 -5.64 -22.59
CA PRO A 340 -48.69 -4.52 -23.40
C PRO A 340 -50.20 -4.43 -23.33
N VAL A 341 -50.72 -3.24 -22.94
CA VAL A 341 -52.13 -2.91 -23.01
C VAL A 341 -52.51 -2.90 -24.49
N ALA A 342 -53.46 -3.80 -24.86
CA ALA A 342 -53.99 -3.92 -26.21
C ALA A 342 -54.62 -2.58 -26.63
N ASN A 343 -54.20 -2.02 -27.76
CA ASN A 343 -54.82 -0.90 -28.43
C ASN A 343 -56.24 -1.25 -28.83
N VAL A 344 -57.24 -0.55 -28.25
CA VAL A 344 -58.62 -0.57 -28.68
C VAL A 344 -58.72 0.32 -29.93
N PRO A 345 -59.20 -0.18 -31.08
CA PRO A 345 -59.39 0.64 -32.27
C PRO A 345 -60.54 1.63 -32.06
N SER A 346 -60.27 2.90 -32.27
CA SER A 346 -61.27 4.01 -32.29
C SER A 346 -62.19 3.80 -33.51
N ALA A 347 -63.49 3.58 -33.22
CA ALA A 347 -64.56 3.53 -34.24
C ALA A 347 -64.73 4.92 -34.87
N ALA A 348 -64.61 4.95 -36.20
CA ALA A 348 -64.99 6.08 -37.03
C ALA A 348 -66.51 6.32 -36.96
N LYS A 349 -67.00 7.57 -36.83
CA LYS A 349 -68.34 7.99 -37.09
C LYS A 349 -68.46 8.45 -38.54
N PRO A 350 -69.51 8.06 -39.26
CA PRO A 350 -69.82 8.61 -40.57
C PRO A 350 -70.65 9.91 -40.45
N ILE A 351 -70.47 10.85 -41.40
CA ILE A 351 -71.20 12.00 -41.90
C ILE A 351 -71.45 13.14 -40.92
#